data_6469e89d377d05ae0ad88b975f070ee0
#
_entry.id   6469e89d377d05ae0ad88b975f070ee0
#
_cell.length_a   1.000
_cell.length_b   1.000
_cell.length_c   1.000
_cell.angle_alpha   90.00
_cell.angle_beta   90.00
_cell.angle_gamma   90.00
#
_symmetry.space_group_name_H-M   'P 1'
#
loop_
_entity.id
_entity.type
_entity.pdbx_description
1 polymer ?
#
loop_
_entity_poly.entity_id
_entity_poly.type
_entity_poly.pdbx_seq_one_letter_code
_entity_poly.pdbx_strand_id
1 'polypeptide(L)'
;MKILVVGGGGREHAIVWKIAQSPKVDKIYCAPGNGGIAELAECVDIAATDIENMVKFAKDNAIDLVMVAPDDPLVLGMVDAMEKEGIRAFGPRANAAIIEGSKAFSKELMKKYNIPTANYEVFTDSTSAIDYIKAQNTFPTVIKADGLALGKGVIIAQNLEEAEQAVHEMIDDGKFGKSGSRVVIEEFLTGPEVSVLAFTDGKTVKPMVCLLYTSPSPRDRQKS
;
A
#
# COMPACT_ATOMS: atom_id res chain seq x y z
N MET A 1 8.04 -18.95 19.91
CA MET A 1 8.46 -18.39 18.61
C MET A 1 8.96 -16.97 18.80
N LYS A 2 10.07 -16.63 18.15
CA LYS A 2 10.53 -15.24 18.01
C LYS A 2 9.97 -14.64 16.74
N ILE A 3 9.31 -13.50 16.82
CA ILE A 3 8.67 -12.83 15.70
C ILE A 3 9.30 -11.46 15.50
N LEU A 4 9.56 -11.09 14.24
CA LEU A 4 9.95 -9.74 13.84
C LEU A 4 8.79 -9.11 13.07
N VAL A 5 8.29 -7.96 13.53
CA VAL A 5 7.30 -7.14 12.81
C VAL A 5 8.03 -5.98 12.16
N VAL A 6 7.90 -5.85 10.84
CA VAL A 6 8.49 -4.76 10.07
C VAL A 6 7.51 -3.60 10.02
N GLY A 7 7.98 -2.40 10.37
CA GLY A 7 7.20 -1.17 10.36
C GLY A 7 7.08 -0.49 11.72
N GLY A 8 6.36 0.62 11.82
CA GLY A 8 6.27 1.41 13.05
C GLY A 8 4.99 2.25 13.15
N GLY A 9 3.96 1.92 12.37
CA GLY A 9 2.68 2.64 12.39
C GLY A 9 1.65 2.02 13.36
N GLY A 10 0.44 2.56 13.32
CA GLY A 10 -0.67 2.07 14.14
C GLY A 10 -1.14 0.67 13.75
N ARG A 11 -1.02 0.31 12.46
CA ARG A 11 -1.32 -1.04 11.98
C ARG A 11 -0.35 -2.06 12.57
N GLU A 12 0.93 -1.77 12.56
CA GLU A 12 1.98 -2.61 13.15
C GLU A 12 1.81 -2.73 14.66
N HIS A 13 1.43 -1.64 15.33
CA HIS A 13 1.11 -1.69 16.77
C HIS A 13 -0.06 -2.64 17.07
N ALA A 14 -1.14 -2.59 16.29
CA ALA A 14 -2.27 -3.50 16.46
C ALA A 14 -1.87 -4.97 16.18
N ILE A 15 -1.00 -5.22 15.21
CA ILE A 15 -0.44 -6.54 14.93
C ILE A 15 0.39 -7.04 16.11
N VAL A 16 1.33 -6.23 16.62
CA VAL A 16 2.17 -6.56 17.79
C VAL A 16 1.30 -6.85 19.01
N TRP A 17 0.32 -5.99 19.30
CA TRP A 17 -0.62 -6.19 20.39
C TRP A 17 -1.37 -7.51 20.29
N LYS A 18 -1.81 -7.87 19.07
CA LYS A 18 -2.52 -9.14 18.86
C LYS A 18 -1.60 -10.35 18.97
N ILE A 19 -0.39 -10.27 18.42
CA ILE A 19 0.62 -11.33 18.47
C ILE A 19 1.07 -11.59 19.92
N ALA A 20 1.21 -10.56 20.74
CA ALA A 20 1.62 -10.66 22.13
C ALA A 20 0.65 -11.47 23.01
N GLN A 21 -0.60 -11.64 22.57
CA GLN A 21 -1.59 -12.47 23.28
C GLN A 21 -1.46 -13.96 22.96
N SER A 22 -0.59 -14.35 22.03
CA SER A 22 -0.45 -15.75 21.63
C SER A 22 0.50 -16.52 22.56
N PRO A 23 0.08 -17.66 23.13
CA PRO A 23 0.94 -18.49 23.96
C PRO A 23 2.08 -19.17 23.17
N LYS A 24 2.09 -19.04 21.84
CA LYS A 24 3.16 -19.57 20.97
C LYS A 24 4.30 -18.59 20.76
N VAL A 25 4.17 -17.37 21.26
CA VAL A 25 5.14 -16.28 21.04
C VAL A 25 5.94 -16.05 22.31
N ASP A 26 7.24 -16.20 22.22
CA ASP A 26 8.16 -16.01 23.35
C ASP A 26 8.79 -14.62 23.33
N LYS A 27 9.01 -14.05 22.12
CA LYS A 27 9.65 -12.75 21.95
C LYS A 27 9.15 -12.08 20.70
N ILE A 28 8.92 -10.77 20.79
CA ILE A 28 8.57 -9.92 19.64
C ILE A 28 9.63 -8.82 19.50
N TYR A 29 10.12 -8.66 18.28
CA TYR A 29 10.90 -7.53 17.83
C TYR A 29 10.07 -6.70 16.86
N CYS A 30 10.28 -5.39 16.80
CA CYS A 30 9.65 -4.53 15.83
C CYS A 30 10.67 -3.53 15.26
N ALA A 31 10.74 -3.37 13.95
CA ALA A 31 11.72 -2.52 13.31
C ALA A 31 11.08 -1.58 12.26
N PRO A 32 11.19 -0.25 12.45
CA PRO A 32 11.80 0.46 13.57
C PRO A 32 10.96 0.46 14.86
N GLY A 33 9.64 0.16 14.78
CA GLY A 33 8.71 0.28 15.88
C GLY A 33 8.34 1.73 16.19
N ASN A 34 7.73 1.92 17.37
CA ASN A 34 7.40 3.24 17.95
C ASN A 34 7.24 3.13 19.48
N GLY A 35 7.03 4.26 20.16
CA GLY A 35 6.92 4.30 21.62
C GLY A 35 5.80 3.41 22.22
N GLY A 36 4.65 3.28 21.55
CA GLY A 36 3.58 2.40 22.01
C GLY A 36 3.91 0.92 21.77
N ILE A 37 4.59 0.60 20.68
CA ILE A 37 5.07 -0.77 20.41
C ILE A 37 6.13 -1.18 21.42
N ALA A 38 6.98 -0.26 21.87
CA ALA A 38 8.04 -0.53 22.86
C ALA A 38 7.53 -1.07 24.21
N GLU A 39 6.26 -0.88 24.52
CA GLU A 39 5.63 -1.46 25.71
C GLU A 39 5.39 -2.98 25.58
N LEU A 40 5.34 -3.50 24.36
CA LEU A 40 4.98 -4.89 24.06
C LEU A 40 6.07 -5.68 23.32
N ALA A 41 7.01 -4.99 22.69
CA ALA A 41 8.04 -5.56 21.85
C ALA A 41 9.36 -4.80 22.01
N GLU A 42 10.47 -5.45 21.67
CA GLU A 42 11.76 -4.78 21.57
C GLU A 42 11.85 -4.06 20.22
N CYS A 43 11.94 -2.73 20.27
CA CYS A 43 12.14 -1.92 19.07
C CYS A 43 13.59 -1.95 18.63
N VAL A 44 13.82 -2.14 17.33
CA VAL A 44 15.15 -2.23 16.72
C VAL A 44 15.32 -1.09 15.72
N ASP A 45 16.38 -0.32 15.84
CA ASP A 45 16.65 0.83 14.97
C ASP A 45 17.14 0.39 13.57
N ILE A 46 16.22 -0.21 12.80
CA ILE A 46 16.40 -0.58 11.40
C ILE A 46 15.21 -0.01 10.62
N ALA A 47 15.47 0.76 9.58
CA ALA A 47 14.41 1.30 8.74
C ALA A 47 13.62 0.17 8.06
N ALA A 48 12.29 0.32 7.93
CA ALA A 48 11.43 -0.70 7.35
C ALA A 48 11.83 -1.11 5.90
N THR A 49 12.48 -0.20 5.17
CA THR A 49 12.96 -0.44 3.79
C THR A 49 14.41 -0.92 3.71
N ASP A 50 15.10 -1.04 4.83
CA ASP A 50 16.48 -1.54 4.89
C ASP A 50 16.49 -3.08 4.91
N ILE A 51 16.33 -3.66 3.72
CA ILE A 51 16.18 -5.11 3.53
C ILE A 51 17.42 -5.86 4.01
N GLU A 52 18.61 -5.37 3.71
CA GLU A 52 19.87 -6.05 4.04
C GLU A 52 20.05 -6.19 5.54
N ASN A 53 19.95 -5.10 6.28
CA ASN A 53 20.07 -5.12 7.73
C ASN A 53 18.92 -5.86 8.40
N MET A 54 17.71 -5.80 7.83
CA MET A 54 16.56 -6.54 8.35
C MET A 54 16.76 -8.06 8.23
N VAL A 55 17.23 -8.53 7.08
CA VAL A 55 17.57 -9.96 6.87
C VAL A 55 18.70 -10.40 7.80
N LYS A 56 19.76 -9.58 7.90
CA LYS A 56 20.88 -9.86 8.81
C LYS A 56 20.39 -9.98 10.27
N PHE A 57 19.59 -9.04 10.74
CA PHE A 57 19.02 -9.06 12.08
C PHE A 57 18.18 -10.33 12.33
N ALA A 58 17.34 -10.70 11.35
CA ALA A 58 16.49 -11.88 11.46
C ALA A 58 17.32 -13.18 11.58
N LYS A 59 18.44 -13.28 10.87
CA LYS A 59 19.38 -14.42 10.96
C LYS A 59 20.08 -14.43 12.33
N ASP A 60 20.70 -13.32 12.71
CA ASP A 60 21.52 -13.23 13.92
C ASP A 60 20.69 -13.51 15.19
N ASN A 61 19.40 -13.20 15.18
CA ASN A 61 18.49 -13.42 16.30
C ASN A 61 17.65 -14.70 16.20
N ALA A 62 17.87 -15.51 15.16
CA ALA A 62 17.12 -16.74 14.89
C ALA A 62 15.58 -16.48 14.91
N ILE A 63 15.11 -15.54 14.10
CA ILE A 63 13.69 -15.20 13.98
C ILE A 63 12.94 -16.34 13.30
N ASP A 64 11.86 -16.80 13.90
CA ASP A 64 11.01 -17.88 13.37
C ASP A 64 10.03 -17.41 12.29
N LEU A 65 9.57 -16.16 12.38
CA LEU A 65 8.61 -15.58 11.46
C LEU A 65 8.80 -14.06 11.36
N VAL A 66 8.87 -13.55 10.15
CA VAL A 66 8.85 -12.11 9.86
C VAL A 66 7.47 -11.71 9.35
N MET A 67 6.85 -10.71 9.97
CA MET A 67 5.60 -10.10 9.54
C MET A 67 5.92 -8.79 8.84
N VAL A 68 5.75 -8.73 7.52
CA VAL A 68 6.00 -7.53 6.72
C VAL A 68 4.68 -6.82 6.50
N ALA A 69 4.44 -5.73 7.22
CA ALA A 69 3.15 -5.07 7.24
C ALA A 69 3.04 -3.86 6.28
N PRO A 70 4.07 -3.00 6.11
CA PRO A 70 3.98 -1.84 5.21
C PRO A 70 4.16 -2.23 3.74
N ASP A 71 3.59 -1.40 2.85
CA ASP A 71 3.59 -1.64 1.42
C ASP A 71 4.99 -1.49 0.79
N ASP A 72 5.75 -0.45 1.20
CA ASP A 72 7.08 -0.16 0.63
C ASP A 72 8.06 -1.36 0.73
N PRO A 73 8.31 -1.97 1.90
CA PRO A 73 9.21 -3.13 1.98
C PRO A 73 8.69 -4.35 1.22
N LEU A 74 7.36 -4.52 1.08
CA LEU A 74 6.79 -5.60 0.28
C LEU A 74 7.12 -5.41 -1.21
N VAL A 75 6.90 -4.22 -1.74
CA VAL A 75 7.21 -3.88 -3.15
C VAL A 75 8.71 -3.97 -3.41
N LEU A 76 9.54 -3.63 -2.42
CA LEU A 76 11.00 -3.73 -2.51
C LEU A 76 11.53 -5.18 -2.39
N GLY A 77 10.68 -6.16 -2.09
CA GLY A 77 11.05 -7.58 -2.06
C GLY A 77 11.57 -8.09 -0.70
N MET A 78 11.15 -7.51 0.41
CA MET A 78 11.53 -7.97 1.76
C MET A 78 11.18 -9.45 1.96
N VAL A 79 10.00 -9.88 1.53
CA VAL A 79 9.57 -11.29 1.65
C VAL A 79 10.46 -12.20 0.83
N ASP A 80 10.76 -11.82 -0.42
CA ASP A 80 11.65 -12.58 -1.30
C ASP A 80 13.05 -12.72 -0.68
N ALA A 81 13.58 -11.65 -0.08
CA ALA A 81 14.87 -11.65 0.56
C ALA A 81 14.91 -12.56 1.81
N MET A 82 13.87 -12.54 2.63
CA MET A 82 13.74 -13.42 3.81
C MET A 82 13.66 -14.89 3.39
N GLU A 83 12.81 -15.22 2.43
CA GLU A 83 12.62 -16.58 1.94
C GLU A 83 13.90 -17.16 1.30
N LYS A 84 14.67 -16.33 0.57
CA LYS A 84 15.97 -16.71 0.01
C LYS A 84 16.95 -17.20 1.07
N GLU A 85 16.87 -16.65 2.28
CA GLU A 85 17.69 -17.04 3.42
C GLU A 85 17.03 -18.13 4.29
N GLY A 86 15.91 -18.71 3.82
CA GLY A 86 15.18 -19.75 4.55
C GLY A 86 14.36 -19.26 5.74
N ILE A 87 14.16 -17.94 5.87
CA ILE A 87 13.38 -17.32 6.95
C ILE A 87 11.92 -17.21 6.48
N ARG A 88 10.99 -17.73 7.28
CA ARG A 88 9.57 -17.61 6.97
C ARG A 88 9.14 -16.16 7.08
N ALA A 89 8.42 -15.68 6.08
CA ALA A 89 7.85 -14.35 6.07
C ALA A 89 6.37 -14.38 5.72
N PHE A 90 5.59 -13.50 6.34
CA PHE A 90 4.19 -13.26 6.01
C PHE A 90 4.08 -11.94 5.25
N GLY A 91 3.54 -12.03 4.06
CA GLY A 91 3.32 -10.92 3.13
C GLY A 91 3.43 -11.41 1.68
N PRO A 92 2.96 -10.63 0.71
CA PRO A 92 3.15 -10.94 -0.70
C PRO A 92 4.62 -10.77 -1.10
N ARG A 93 5.08 -11.58 -2.06
CA ARG A 93 6.35 -11.35 -2.75
C ARG A 93 6.24 -10.13 -3.65
N ALA A 94 7.37 -9.56 -4.05
CA ALA A 94 7.42 -8.33 -4.87
C ALA A 94 6.59 -8.43 -6.16
N ASN A 95 6.58 -9.60 -6.81
CA ASN A 95 5.79 -9.84 -8.02
C ASN A 95 4.27 -9.80 -7.80
N ALA A 96 3.79 -9.97 -6.59
CA ALA A 96 2.39 -9.80 -6.20
C ALA A 96 2.14 -8.44 -5.55
N ALA A 97 3.08 -7.93 -4.76
CA ALA A 97 3.00 -6.63 -4.12
C ALA A 97 2.90 -5.46 -5.14
N ILE A 98 3.34 -5.68 -6.38
CA ILE A 98 3.20 -4.71 -7.47
C ILE A 98 1.74 -4.29 -7.74
N ILE A 99 0.75 -5.10 -7.34
CA ILE A 99 -0.68 -4.75 -7.44
C ILE A 99 -0.97 -3.48 -6.63
N GLU A 100 -0.32 -3.30 -5.47
CA GLU A 100 -0.39 -2.07 -4.69
C GLU A 100 0.65 -1.04 -5.16
N GLY A 101 1.82 -1.52 -5.56
CA GLY A 101 2.95 -0.68 -5.98
C GLY A 101 2.74 0.07 -7.30
N SER A 102 1.81 -0.37 -8.16
CA SER A 102 1.48 0.29 -9.43
C SER A 102 -0.03 0.21 -9.71
N LYS A 103 -0.66 1.37 -9.73
CA LYS A 103 -2.09 1.50 -10.07
C LYS A 103 -2.37 1.11 -11.52
N ALA A 104 -1.46 1.49 -12.42
CA ALA A 104 -1.56 1.11 -13.83
C ALA A 104 -1.51 -0.41 -14.00
N PHE A 105 -0.54 -1.08 -13.37
CA PHE A 105 -0.46 -2.54 -13.38
C PHE A 105 -1.74 -3.19 -12.82
N SER A 106 -2.23 -2.69 -11.69
CA SER A 106 -3.46 -3.18 -11.06
C SER A 106 -4.67 -3.05 -12.00
N LYS A 107 -4.81 -1.90 -12.65
CA LYS A 107 -5.88 -1.64 -13.63
C LYS A 107 -5.79 -2.56 -14.85
N GLU A 108 -4.60 -2.74 -15.40
CA GLU A 108 -4.37 -3.66 -16.52
C GLU A 108 -4.70 -5.11 -16.14
N LEU A 109 -4.32 -5.53 -14.93
CA LEU A 109 -4.66 -6.85 -14.39
C LEU A 109 -6.18 -7.01 -14.29
N MET A 110 -6.88 -6.03 -13.72
CA MET A 110 -8.34 -6.04 -13.60
C MET A 110 -9.00 -6.11 -14.99
N LYS A 111 -8.53 -5.32 -15.96
CA LYS A 111 -9.02 -5.36 -17.34
C LYS A 111 -8.80 -6.72 -17.99
N LYS A 112 -7.60 -7.28 -17.84
CA LYS A 112 -7.24 -8.59 -18.39
C LYS A 112 -8.14 -9.73 -17.89
N TYR A 113 -8.53 -9.68 -16.62
CA TYR A 113 -9.33 -10.73 -15.98
C TYR A 113 -10.80 -10.38 -15.79
N ASN A 114 -11.27 -9.29 -16.43
CA ASN A 114 -12.65 -8.79 -16.32
C ASN A 114 -13.10 -8.55 -14.88
N ILE A 115 -12.19 -8.07 -14.03
CA ILE A 115 -12.52 -7.66 -12.65
C ILE A 115 -13.12 -6.26 -12.73
N PRO A 116 -14.34 -6.03 -12.18
CA PRO A 116 -14.97 -4.72 -12.19
C PRO A 116 -14.09 -3.63 -11.57
N THR A 117 -13.94 -2.54 -12.28
CA THR A 117 -13.19 -1.35 -11.83
C THR A 117 -13.68 -0.12 -12.58
N ALA A 118 -13.36 1.08 -12.08
CA ALA A 118 -13.61 2.33 -12.80
C ALA A 118 -12.96 2.34 -14.18
N ASN A 119 -13.62 2.92 -15.19
CA ASN A 119 -13.00 3.19 -16.47
C ASN A 119 -11.76 4.05 -16.26
N TYR A 120 -10.71 3.77 -17.02
CA TYR A 120 -9.43 4.45 -16.81
C TYR A 120 -8.61 4.52 -18.09
N GLU A 121 -7.68 5.47 -18.10
CA GLU A 121 -6.57 5.54 -19.06
C GLU A 121 -5.29 5.95 -18.33
N VAL A 122 -4.14 5.57 -18.91
CA VAL A 122 -2.81 5.78 -18.33
C VAL A 122 -1.99 6.68 -19.24
N PHE A 123 -1.36 7.70 -18.65
CA PHE A 123 -0.58 8.70 -19.38
C PHE A 123 0.80 8.90 -18.76
N THR A 124 1.77 9.19 -19.61
CA THR A 124 3.15 9.51 -19.24
C THR A 124 3.56 10.93 -19.62
N ASP A 125 2.67 11.67 -20.27
CA ASP A 125 2.86 13.07 -20.63
C ASP A 125 1.58 13.87 -20.34
N SER A 126 1.78 15.13 -19.97
CA SER A 126 0.69 16.02 -19.56
C SER A 126 -0.24 16.40 -20.71
N THR A 127 0.28 16.58 -21.91
CA THR A 127 -0.51 17.00 -23.07
C THR A 127 -1.57 15.95 -23.41
N SER A 128 -1.17 14.69 -23.61
CA SER A 128 -2.10 13.59 -23.91
C SER A 128 -3.11 13.35 -22.77
N ALA A 129 -2.68 13.51 -21.52
CA ALA A 129 -3.56 13.39 -20.36
C ALA A 129 -4.65 14.46 -20.36
N ILE A 130 -4.28 15.71 -20.62
CA ILE A 130 -5.19 16.85 -20.65
C ILE A 130 -6.15 16.76 -21.86
N ASP A 131 -5.64 16.37 -23.03
CA ASP A 131 -6.47 16.16 -24.22
C ASP A 131 -7.53 15.09 -24.00
N TYR A 132 -7.17 13.99 -23.32
CA TYR A 132 -8.12 12.95 -22.92
C TYR A 132 -9.20 13.49 -21.97
N ILE A 133 -8.83 14.25 -20.94
CA ILE A 133 -9.78 14.85 -19.98
C ILE A 133 -10.75 15.79 -20.72
N LYS A 134 -10.23 16.63 -21.63
CA LYS A 134 -11.04 17.53 -22.47
C LYS A 134 -12.03 16.77 -23.35
N ALA A 135 -11.58 15.67 -23.95
CA ALA A 135 -12.41 14.84 -24.82
C ALA A 135 -13.53 14.13 -24.03
N GLN A 136 -13.24 13.63 -22.83
CA GLN A 136 -14.24 13.01 -21.97
C GLN A 136 -15.24 14.00 -21.40
N ASN A 137 -14.78 15.22 -21.05
CA ASN A 137 -15.57 16.30 -20.46
C ASN A 137 -16.54 15.85 -19.36
N THR A 138 -16.10 14.92 -18.52
CA THR A 138 -16.89 14.34 -17.42
C THR A 138 -16.25 14.68 -16.09
N PHE A 139 -17.00 15.32 -15.19
CA PHE A 139 -16.53 15.71 -13.87
C PHE A 139 -17.52 15.28 -12.79
N PRO A 140 -17.04 14.96 -11.55
CA PRO A 140 -15.63 14.93 -11.18
C PRO A 140 -14.85 13.83 -11.90
N THR A 141 -13.54 14.04 -12.10
CA THR A 141 -12.61 13.01 -12.59
C THR A 141 -11.52 12.74 -11.53
N VAL A 142 -10.98 11.52 -11.52
CA VAL A 142 -9.98 11.11 -10.52
C VAL A 142 -8.63 10.96 -11.19
N ILE A 143 -7.63 11.68 -10.70
CA ILE A 143 -6.27 11.66 -11.21
C ILE A 143 -5.35 11.09 -10.13
N LYS A 144 -4.63 10.01 -10.47
CA LYS A 144 -3.80 9.27 -9.50
C LYS A 144 -2.38 9.15 -10.02
N ALA A 145 -1.40 9.50 -9.19
CA ALA A 145 -0.01 9.12 -9.41
C ALA A 145 0.11 7.58 -9.33
N ASP A 146 0.86 6.96 -10.26
CA ASP A 146 0.87 5.50 -10.42
C ASP A 146 1.48 4.75 -9.22
N GLY A 147 2.56 5.25 -8.64
CA GLY A 147 3.29 4.56 -7.57
C GLY A 147 2.72 4.78 -6.17
N LEU A 148 3.46 4.27 -5.18
CA LEU A 148 3.20 4.52 -3.77
C LEU A 148 3.47 6.01 -3.45
N ALA A 149 2.43 6.75 -3.14
CA ALA A 149 2.48 8.19 -2.85
C ALA A 149 1.97 8.50 -1.43
N LEU A 150 2.08 7.54 -0.51
CA LEU A 150 1.66 7.64 0.91
C LEU A 150 0.22 8.14 1.07
N GLY A 151 -0.68 7.75 0.15
CA GLY A 151 -2.08 8.16 0.15
C GLY A 151 -2.33 9.60 -0.31
N LYS A 152 -1.31 10.34 -0.76
CA LYS A 152 -1.40 11.75 -1.19
C LYS A 152 -1.45 11.92 -2.72
N GLY A 153 -1.21 10.86 -3.48
CA GLY A 153 -1.15 10.89 -4.93
C GLY A 153 -2.51 10.74 -5.63
N VAL A 154 -3.62 11.16 -5.01
CA VAL A 154 -4.97 11.10 -5.58
C VAL A 154 -5.62 12.47 -5.49
N ILE A 155 -6.08 12.99 -6.64
CA ILE A 155 -6.81 14.26 -6.73
C ILE A 155 -8.15 13.98 -7.42
N ILE A 156 -9.24 14.47 -6.82
CA ILE A 156 -10.58 14.43 -7.40
C ILE A 156 -10.87 15.83 -7.93
N ALA A 157 -10.68 16.03 -9.23
CA ALA A 157 -10.87 17.31 -9.89
C ALA A 157 -12.34 17.54 -10.23
N GLN A 158 -12.88 18.67 -9.80
CA GLN A 158 -14.30 19.05 -10.00
C GLN A 158 -14.56 19.70 -11.36
N ASN A 159 -13.50 20.19 -11.99
CA ASN A 159 -13.56 20.91 -13.27
C ASN A 159 -12.24 20.74 -14.04
N LEU A 160 -12.21 21.26 -15.27
CA LEU A 160 -11.05 21.12 -16.14
C LEU A 160 -9.80 21.83 -15.58
N GLU A 161 -9.95 23.00 -14.98
CA GLU A 161 -8.82 23.79 -14.45
C GLU A 161 -8.09 23.02 -13.33
N GLU A 162 -8.86 22.46 -12.39
CA GLU A 162 -8.30 21.61 -11.32
C GLU A 162 -7.63 20.35 -11.88
N ALA A 163 -8.20 19.77 -12.94
CA ALA A 163 -7.65 18.59 -13.57
C ALA A 163 -6.32 18.89 -14.31
N GLU A 164 -6.25 19.98 -15.05
CA GLU A 164 -5.03 20.44 -15.72
C GLU A 164 -3.92 20.71 -14.70
N GLN A 165 -4.24 21.43 -13.62
CA GLN A 165 -3.29 21.70 -12.55
C GLN A 165 -2.78 20.39 -11.90
N ALA A 166 -3.66 19.44 -11.61
CA ALA A 166 -3.29 18.16 -11.01
C ALA A 166 -2.34 17.35 -11.91
N VAL A 167 -2.61 17.33 -13.22
CA VAL A 167 -1.77 16.64 -14.21
C VAL A 167 -0.38 17.26 -14.25
N HIS A 168 -0.29 18.62 -14.35
CA HIS A 168 0.98 19.32 -14.36
C HIS A 168 1.78 19.11 -13.07
N GLU A 169 1.16 19.22 -11.91
CA GLU A 169 1.82 18.97 -10.62
C GLU A 169 2.40 17.55 -10.51
N MET A 170 1.68 16.55 -11.06
CA MET A 170 2.10 15.16 -10.98
C MET A 170 3.21 14.83 -11.99
N ILE A 171 3.02 15.17 -13.25
CA ILE A 171 3.89 14.76 -14.36
C ILE A 171 5.05 15.73 -14.52
N ASP A 172 4.76 17.04 -14.71
CA ASP A 172 5.76 18.02 -15.12
C ASP A 172 6.60 18.52 -13.94
N ASP A 173 5.95 18.82 -12.80
CA ASP A 173 6.63 19.30 -11.60
C ASP A 173 7.25 18.15 -10.77
N GLY A 174 6.89 16.92 -11.08
CA GLY A 174 7.44 15.76 -10.38
C GLY A 174 7.14 15.69 -8.89
N LYS A 175 6.01 16.26 -8.44
CA LYS A 175 5.59 16.37 -7.03
C LYS A 175 5.66 15.04 -6.26
N PHE A 176 5.51 13.92 -6.96
CA PHE A 176 5.58 12.58 -6.38
C PHE A 176 6.82 11.78 -6.86
N GLY A 177 7.85 12.45 -7.37
CA GLY A 177 9.06 11.82 -7.87
C GLY A 177 8.74 10.77 -8.94
N LYS A 178 9.38 9.61 -8.88
CA LYS A 178 9.15 8.52 -9.84
C LYS A 178 7.70 8.04 -9.89
N SER A 179 6.96 8.12 -8.78
CA SER A 179 5.55 7.72 -8.73
C SER A 179 4.64 8.63 -9.56
N GLY A 180 5.02 9.90 -9.77
CA GLY A 180 4.29 10.87 -10.57
C GLY A 180 4.64 10.86 -12.05
N SER A 181 5.68 10.13 -12.49
CA SER A 181 6.07 10.06 -13.90
C SER A 181 5.01 9.42 -14.80
N ARG A 182 3.99 8.83 -14.22
CA ARG A 182 2.83 8.22 -14.87
C ARG A 182 1.59 8.49 -14.04
N VAL A 183 0.50 8.85 -14.67
CA VAL A 183 -0.79 9.09 -14.04
C VAL A 183 -1.85 8.14 -14.58
N VAL A 184 -2.77 7.77 -13.71
CA VAL A 184 -3.99 7.03 -14.06
C VAL A 184 -5.16 7.98 -13.89
N ILE A 185 -5.90 8.22 -14.96
CA ILE A 185 -7.13 9.02 -14.96
C ILE A 185 -8.30 8.08 -14.94
N GLU A 186 -9.20 8.24 -13.98
CA GLU A 186 -10.32 7.34 -13.75
C GLU A 186 -11.64 8.10 -13.68
N GLU A 187 -12.74 7.42 -14.03
CA GLU A 187 -14.07 7.90 -13.71
C GLU A 187 -14.28 7.96 -12.20
N PHE A 188 -15.07 8.94 -11.75
CA PHE A 188 -15.45 9.06 -10.35
C PHE A 188 -16.62 8.12 -10.05
N LEU A 189 -16.38 7.09 -9.22
CA LEU A 189 -17.42 6.18 -8.77
C LEU A 189 -18.14 6.73 -7.55
N THR A 190 -19.45 6.53 -7.50
CA THR A 190 -20.32 6.86 -6.37
C THR A 190 -20.90 5.60 -5.75
N GLY A 191 -21.20 5.64 -4.44
CA GLY A 191 -21.81 4.54 -3.73
C GLY A 191 -21.22 4.35 -2.33
N PRO A 192 -21.77 3.43 -1.52
CA PRO A 192 -21.21 3.10 -0.21
C PRO A 192 -19.86 2.41 -0.35
N GLU A 193 -18.88 2.86 0.43
CA GLU A 193 -17.54 2.26 0.44
C GLU A 193 -17.50 1.05 1.38
N VAL A 194 -16.96 -0.06 0.90
CA VAL A 194 -16.83 -1.32 1.64
C VAL A 194 -15.41 -1.85 1.50
N SER A 195 -14.76 -2.17 2.62
CA SER A 195 -13.50 -2.89 2.62
C SER A 195 -13.71 -4.37 2.90
N VAL A 196 -13.22 -5.23 2.02
CA VAL A 196 -13.19 -6.68 2.21
C VAL A 196 -11.74 -7.13 2.36
N LEU A 197 -11.41 -7.66 3.53
CA LEU A 197 -10.11 -8.24 3.80
C LEU A 197 -10.21 -9.76 3.75
N ALA A 198 -9.14 -10.40 3.29
CA ALA A 198 -9.08 -11.85 3.24
C ALA A 198 -7.65 -12.36 3.49
N PHE A 199 -7.56 -13.56 4.07
CA PHE A 199 -6.31 -14.33 4.07
C PHE A 199 -6.28 -15.22 2.83
N THR A 200 -5.10 -15.36 2.22
CA THR A 200 -4.90 -16.30 1.11
C THR A 200 -3.52 -16.96 1.20
N ASP A 201 -3.47 -18.23 0.78
CA ASP A 201 -2.25 -19.01 0.58
C ASP A 201 -1.96 -19.23 -0.93
N GLY A 202 -2.67 -18.49 -1.81
CA GLY A 202 -2.59 -18.63 -3.26
C GLY A 202 -3.51 -19.72 -3.85
N LYS A 203 -4.19 -20.52 -3.02
CA LYS A 203 -5.16 -21.55 -3.43
C LYS A 203 -6.51 -21.36 -2.77
N THR A 204 -6.50 -20.96 -1.51
CA THR A 204 -7.69 -20.73 -0.69
C THR A 204 -7.82 -19.29 -0.33
N VAL A 205 -9.02 -18.74 -0.37
CA VAL A 205 -9.32 -17.38 0.11
C VAL A 205 -10.29 -17.49 1.28
N LYS A 206 -9.95 -16.91 2.42
CA LYS A 206 -10.79 -16.83 3.61
C LYS A 206 -11.13 -15.39 3.93
N PRO A 207 -12.32 -14.90 3.56
CA PRO A 207 -12.74 -13.54 3.89
C PRO A 207 -12.83 -13.34 5.40
N MET A 208 -12.42 -12.16 5.83
CA MET A 208 -12.62 -11.68 7.20
C MET A 208 -13.99 -10.99 7.32
N VAL A 209 -14.34 -10.58 8.54
CA VAL A 209 -15.55 -9.77 8.76
C VAL A 209 -15.43 -8.48 7.94
N CYS A 210 -16.48 -8.17 7.18
CA CYS A 210 -16.54 -6.98 6.33
C CYS A 210 -16.56 -5.70 7.19
N LEU A 211 -15.80 -4.69 6.76
CA LEU A 211 -15.80 -3.35 7.35
C LEU A 211 -16.62 -2.43 6.45
N LEU A 212 -17.78 -1.99 6.94
CA LEU A 212 -18.56 -0.90 6.35
C LEU A 212 -18.08 0.43 6.93
N TYR A 213 -17.77 1.38 6.07
CA TYR A 213 -17.49 2.77 6.49
C TYR A 213 -18.82 3.48 6.76
N THR A 214 -19.44 3.17 7.91
CA THR A 214 -20.72 3.78 8.33
C THR A 214 -20.53 4.96 9.29
N SER A 215 -19.32 5.19 9.77
CA SER A 215 -18.98 6.28 10.68
C SER A 215 -17.86 7.13 10.10
N PRO A 216 -17.92 8.47 10.24
CA PRO A 216 -16.84 9.33 9.79
C PRO A 216 -15.55 8.97 10.53
N SER A 217 -14.55 8.48 9.79
CA SER A 217 -13.22 8.27 10.32
C SER A 217 -12.48 9.61 10.45
N PRO A 218 -11.42 9.70 11.27
CA PRO A 218 -10.60 10.91 11.30
C PRO A 218 -10.03 11.32 9.92
N ARG A 219 -9.90 10.37 8.99
CA ARG A 219 -9.49 10.62 7.61
C ARG A 219 -10.57 11.31 6.77
N ASP A 220 -11.85 11.06 7.07
CA ASP A 220 -12.96 11.66 6.33
C ASP A 220 -13.12 13.14 6.67
N ARG A 221 -12.71 13.55 7.89
CA ARG A 221 -12.69 14.96 8.32
C ARG A 221 -11.61 15.80 7.64
N GLN A 222 -10.64 15.20 6.98
CA GLN A 222 -9.58 15.91 6.24
C GLN A 222 -9.97 16.15 4.77
N LYS A 223 -11.10 15.60 4.32
CA LYS A 223 -11.60 15.73 2.95
C LYS A 223 -12.78 16.71 2.82
N SER A 224 -13.17 17.37 3.91
CA SER A 224 -14.22 18.41 3.92
C SER A 224 -13.62 19.80 4.09
#